data_f30d08651b7751bf4b66073c1f62c3d6
#
_entry.id   f30d08651b7751bf4b66073c1f62c3d6
#
_cell.length_a   1.000
_cell.length_b   1.000
_cell.length_c   1.000
_cell.angle_alpha   90.00
_cell.angle_beta   90.00
_cell.angle_gamma   90.00
#
_symmetry.space_group_name_H-M   'P 1'
#
loop_
_entity.id
_entity.type
_entity.pdbx_description
1 polymer ?
#
loop_
_entity_poly.entity_id
_entity_poly.type
_entity_poly.pdbx_seq_one_letter_code
_entity_poly.pdbx_strand_id
1 'polypeptide(L)'
;PELLPAAVVVGLLAGVAPDLDLLWTHRKTTHFPIYGAAATLAAGLAAVATGSSLALLLTVAIAAFSLHPLMDVLCGGVEVRPWEATSERAVYDHARRRWLRPRRLVRYAGAPEELLVTASVGGPVLAVTAGALQQTVAVITLVSGLFIAVRRRLAPLTERLFADGPKKL
;
A
#
# COMPACT_ATOMS: atom_id res chain seq x y z
N PRO A 1 5.85 11.67 22.10
CA PRO A 1 6.84 12.13 21.11
C PRO A 1 7.87 11.06 20.75
N GLU A 2 8.31 10.24 21.72
CA GLU A 2 9.38 9.25 21.54
C GLU A 2 9.02 8.07 20.63
N LEU A 3 7.75 7.71 20.56
CA LEU A 3 7.27 6.61 19.70
C LEU A 3 7.11 7.01 18.23
N LEU A 4 7.05 8.29 17.91
CA LEU A 4 6.72 8.76 16.58
C LEU A 4 7.73 8.27 15.50
N PRO A 5 9.06 8.37 15.72
CA PRO A 5 10.02 7.85 14.73
C PRO A 5 9.87 6.34 14.50
N ALA A 6 9.70 5.56 15.57
CA ALA A 6 9.48 4.12 15.48
C ALA A 6 8.18 3.79 14.73
N ALA A 7 7.08 4.50 15.01
CA ALA A 7 5.81 4.31 14.33
C ALA A 7 5.90 4.63 12.84
N VAL A 8 6.64 5.67 12.45
CA VAL A 8 6.87 6.01 11.03
C VAL A 8 7.65 4.89 10.33
N VAL A 9 8.77 4.44 10.90
CA VAL A 9 9.58 3.37 10.29
C VAL A 9 8.78 2.08 10.18
N VAL A 10 8.11 1.67 11.25
CA VAL A 10 7.30 0.45 11.28
C VAL A 10 6.15 0.54 10.28
N GLY A 11 5.46 1.69 10.22
CA GLY A 11 4.37 1.91 9.27
C GLY A 11 4.83 1.86 7.81
N LEU A 12 5.98 2.47 7.49
CA LEU A 12 6.54 2.43 6.13
C LEU A 12 6.93 1.00 5.72
N LEU A 13 7.67 0.28 6.57
CA LEU A 13 8.09 -1.09 6.27
C LEU A 13 6.89 -2.03 6.13
N ALA A 14 5.92 -1.94 7.03
CA ALA A 14 4.71 -2.74 6.98
C ALA A 14 3.81 -2.38 5.79
N GLY A 15 3.74 -1.10 5.41
CA GLY A 15 2.96 -0.65 4.27
C GLY A 15 3.48 -1.15 2.91
N VAL A 16 4.78 -1.39 2.80
CA VAL A 16 5.40 -1.95 1.58
C VAL A 16 5.42 -3.49 1.60
N ALA A 17 5.36 -4.11 2.78
CA ALA A 17 5.51 -5.56 2.93
C ALA A 17 4.53 -6.41 2.12
N PRO A 18 3.26 -6.04 1.86
CA PRO A 18 2.38 -6.81 1.00
C PRO A 18 2.96 -7.06 -0.40
N ASP A 19 3.66 -6.09 -0.99
CA ASP A 19 4.26 -6.21 -2.33
C ASP A 19 5.42 -7.22 -2.42
N LEU A 20 5.89 -7.76 -1.31
CA LEU A 20 6.84 -8.88 -1.34
C LEU A 20 6.27 -10.09 -2.08
N ASP A 21 4.96 -10.18 -2.27
CA ASP A 21 4.33 -11.25 -3.05
C ASP A 21 4.55 -11.14 -4.57
N LEU A 22 5.20 -10.12 -5.05
CA LEU A 22 5.78 -10.10 -6.41
C LEU A 22 6.67 -11.30 -6.68
N LEU A 23 7.25 -11.90 -5.64
CA LEU A 23 8.06 -13.13 -5.74
C LEU A 23 7.20 -14.40 -5.90
N TRP A 24 5.89 -14.32 -5.69
CA TRP A 24 4.94 -15.44 -5.74
C TRP A 24 3.70 -15.11 -6.59
N THR A 25 2.55 -14.93 -5.95
CA THR A 25 1.31 -14.50 -6.64
C THR A 25 0.93 -13.12 -6.15
N HIS A 26 1.24 -12.13 -6.96
CA HIS A 26 0.98 -10.73 -6.64
C HIS A 26 -0.50 -10.46 -6.33
N ARG A 27 -0.72 -9.61 -5.33
CA ARG A 27 -2.03 -9.22 -4.78
C ARG A 27 -2.86 -10.38 -4.23
N LYS A 28 -2.18 -11.48 -3.88
CA LYS A 28 -2.80 -12.66 -3.29
C LYS A 28 -2.04 -13.16 -2.06
N THR A 29 -0.75 -13.49 -2.19
CA THR A 29 -0.05 -14.28 -1.17
C THR A 29 0.08 -13.56 0.16
N THR A 30 0.34 -12.26 0.15
CA THR A 30 0.50 -11.40 1.34
C THR A 30 -0.58 -10.33 1.47
N HIS A 31 -1.58 -10.34 0.59
CA HIS A 31 -2.68 -9.37 0.59
C HIS A 31 -3.90 -9.94 1.29
N PHE A 32 -4.23 -9.41 2.48
CA PHE A 32 -5.32 -9.90 3.34
C PHE A 32 -6.35 -8.81 3.64
N PRO A 33 -7.17 -8.36 2.67
CA PRO A 33 -8.04 -7.19 2.85
C PRO A 33 -9.02 -7.34 4.03
N ILE A 34 -9.62 -8.51 4.22
CA ILE A 34 -10.60 -8.75 5.29
C ILE A 34 -9.90 -9.12 6.59
N TYR A 35 -9.00 -10.10 6.57
CA TYR A 35 -8.29 -10.53 7.78
C TYR A 35 -7.40 -9.43 8.34
N GLY A 36 -6.78 -8.63 7.47
CA GLY A 36 -5.97 -7.49 7.87
C GLY A 36 -6.81 -6.42 8.60
N ALA A 37 -7.99 -6.09 8.08
CA ALA A 37 -8.89 -5.14 8.74
C ALA A 37 -9.35 -5.65 10.11
N ALA A 38 -9.71 -6.93 10.23
CA ALA A 38 -10.07 -7.55 11.50
C ALA A 38 -8.89 -7.57 12.49
N ALA A 39 -7.68 -7.90 12.02
CA ALA A 39 -6.49 -7.89 12.84
C ALA A 39 -6.13 -6.47 13.32
N THR A 40 -6.30 -5.45 12.47
CA THR A 40 -6.11 -4.04 12.86
C THR A 40 -7.05 -3.65 13.98
N LEU A 41 -8.33 -3.99 13.87
CA LEU A 41 -9.31 -3.70 14.91
C LEU A 41 -8.94 -4.39 16.23
N ALA A 42 -8.61 -5.68 16.19
CA ALA A 42 -8.21 -6.44 17.37
C ALA A 42 -6.95 -5.88 18.04
N ALA A 43 -5.93 -5.54 17.24
CA ALA A 43 -4.70 -4.93 17.75
C ALA A 43 -4.96 -3.54 18.36
N GLY A 44 -5.81 -2.72 17.73
CA GLY A 44 -6.20 -1.42 18.27
C GLY A 44 -6.92 -1.51 19.60
N LEU A 45 -7.87 -2.43 19.73
CA LEU A 45 -8.56 -2.71 21.00
C LEU A 45 -7.58 -3.18 22.08
N ALA A 46 -6.65 -4.06 21.75
CA ALA A 46 -5.59 -4.49 22.68
C ALA A 46 -4.69 -3.35 23.09
N ALA A 47 -4.32 -2.45 22.16
CA ALA A 47 -3.51 -1.28 22.49
C ALA A 47 -4.23 -0.33 23.45
N VAL A 48 -5.51 -0.08 23.22
CA VAL A 48 -6.34 0.74 24.14
C VAL A 48 -6.47 0.07 25.52
N ALA A 49 -6.72 -1.24 25.55
CA ALA A 49 -6.93 -1.98 26.80
C ALA A 49 -5.64 -2.07 27.65
N THR A 50 -4.47 -2.16 27.02
CA THR A 50 -3.20 -2.36 27.74
C THR A 50 -2.42 -1.07 27.96
N GLY A 51 -2.68 0.00 27.19
CA GLY A 51 -1.87 1.21 27.18
C GLY A 51 -0.41 0.99 26.75
N SER A 52 -0.10 -0.18 26.17
CA SER A 52 1.26 -0.59 25.84
C SER A 52 1.76 0.11 24.56
N SER A 53 2.96 0.69 24.64
CA SER A 53 3.66 1.26 23.48
C SER A 53 3.90 0.21 22.38
N LEU A 54 4.24 -1.03 22.78
CA LEU A 54 4.44 -2.12 21.83
C LEU A 54 3.13 -2.47 21.12
N ALA A 55 2.01 -2.56 21.86
CA ALA A 55 0.70 -2.84 21.27
C ALA A 55 0.29 -1.73 20.27
N LEU A 56 0.60 -0.47 20.59
CA LEU A 56 0.38 0.65 19.67
C LEU A 56 1.21 0.52 18.38
N LEU A 57 2.51 0.22 18.50
CA LEU A 57 3.39 0.03 17.33
C LEU A 57 2.94 -1.16 16.46
N LEU A 58 2.52 -2.28 17.09
CA LEU A 58 1.94 -3.42 16.38
C LEU A 58 0.65 -3.03 15.66
N THR A 59 -0.20 -2.21 16.28
CA THR A 59 -1.41 -1.69 15.65
C THR A 59 -1.06 -0.87 14.40
N VAL A 60 -0.07 0.02 14.49
CA VAL A 60 0.39 0.83 13.34
C VAL A 60 0.91 -0.08 12.22
N ALA A 61 1.72 -1.10 12.57
CA ALA A 61 2.24 -2.05 11.59
C ALA A 61 1.11 -2.80 10.86
N ILE A 62 0.20 -3.39 11.62
CA ILE A 62 -0.92 -4.19 11.07
C ILE A 62 -1.86 -3.29 10.27
N ALA A 63 -2.13 -2.06 10.72
CA ALA A 63 -2.94 -1.09 10.02
C ALA A 63 -2.32 -0.69 8.68
N ALA A 64 -1.04 -0.35 8.65
CA ALA A 64 -0.33 0.01 7.43
C ALA A 64 -0.28 -1.15 6.43
N PHE A 65 0.03 -2.37 6.91
CA PHE A 65 0.00 -3.59 6.12
C PHE A 65 -1.38 -3.86 5.52
N SER A 66 -2.44 -3.64 6.30
CA SER A 66 -3.82 -3.92 5.90
C SER A 66 -4.41 -2.85 4.99
N LEU A 67 -3.96 -1.60 5.15
CA LEU A 67 -4.40 -0.49 4.32
C LEU A 67 -3.95 -0.66 2.86
N HIS A 68 -2.75 -1.21 2.63
CA HIS A 68 -2.20 -1.43 1.31
C HIS A 68 -3.17 -2.23 0.39
N PRO A 69 -3.58 -3.47 0.70
CA PRO A 69 -4.51 -4.21 -0.15
C PRO A 69 -5.89 -3.56 -0.29
N LEU A 70 -6.33 -2.75 0.68
CA LEU A 70 -7.57 -1.99 0.56
C LEU A 70 -7.42 -0.86 -0.48
N MET A 71 -6.29 -0.16 -0.47
CA MET A 71 -5.98 0.86 -1.48
C MET A 71 -5.88 0.24 -2.86
N ASP A 72 -5.29 -0.95 -2.99
CA ASP A 72 -5.24 -1.69 -4.25
C ASP A 72 -6.62 -1.99 -4.84
N VAL A 73 -7.60 -2.33 -3.99
CA VAL A 73 -9.01 -2.53 -4.45
C VAL A 73 -9.59 -1.22 -5.00
N LEU A 74 -9.19 -0.07 -4.45
CA LEU A 74 -9.65 1.24 -4.92
C LEU A 74 -8.96 1.68 -6.21
N CYS A 75 -7.82 1.08 -6.55
CA CYS A 75 -7.05 1.34 -7.76
C CYS A 75 -7.42 0.39 -8.92
N GLY A 76 -6.48 0.13 -9.81
CA GLY A 76 -6.62 -0.75 -10.97
C GLY A 76 -6.44 -2.24 -10.67
N GLY A 77 -6.48 -3.04 -11.71
CA GLY A 77 -6.26 -4.48 -11.64
C GLY A 77 -4.78 -4.89 -11.57
N VAL A 78 -4.53 -6.20 -11.64
CA VAL A 78 -3.19 -6.80 -11.51
C VAL A 78 -2.36 -6.75 -12.79
N GLU A 79 -2.91 -6.25 -13.89
CA GLU A 79 -2.22 -6.14 -15.18
C GLU A 79 -0.98 -5.25 -15.13
N VAL A 80 0.05 -5.57 -15.91
CA VAL A 80 1.30 -4.80 -16.00
C VAL A 80 1.06 -3.39 -16.53
N ARG A 81 0.08 -3.23 -17.42
CA ARG A 81 -0.38 -1.94 -17.96
C ARG A 81 -1.75 -1.56 -17.39
N PRO A 82 -1.81 -1.13 -16.12
CA PRO A 82 -3.10 -0.95 -15.45
C PRO A 82 -3.94 0.20 -16.01
N TRP A 83 -3.37 1.06 -16.86
CA TRP A 83 -4.12 2.09 -17.61
C TRP A 83 -4.96 1.51 -18.75
N GLU A 84 -4.72 0.26 -19.19
CA GLU A 84 -5.53 -0.45 -20.17
C GLU A 84 -6.81 -1.03 -19.57
N ALA A 85 -6.87 -1.13 -18.25
CA ALA A 85 -8.02 -1.58 -17.47
C ALA A 85 -8.59 -2.94 -17.92
N THR A 86 -7.70 -3.86 -18.29
CA THR A 86 -8.06 -5.17 -18.87
C THR A 86 -8.37 -6.23 -17.82
N SER A 87 -7.87 -6.09 -16.58
CA SER A 87 -8.09 -7.07 -15.51
C SER A 87 -9.27 -6.71 -14.62
N GLU A 88 -10.13 -7.69 -14.35
CA GLU A 88 -11.19 -7.62 -13.33
C GLU A 88 -10.73 -8.17 -11.96
N ARG A 89 -9.42 -8.41 -11.79
CA ARG A 89 -8.81 -8.88 -10.55
C ARG A 89 -8.04 -7.75 -9.89
N ALA A 90 -8.47 -7.30 -8.71
CA ALA A 90 -7.73 -6.32 -7.91
C ALA A 90 -6.89 -7.01 -6.84
N VAL A 91 -7.54 -7.60 -5.83
CA VAL A 91 -6.91 -8.28 -4.69
C VAL A 91 -7.70 -9.56 -4.38
N TYR A 92 -7.01 -10.61 -3.95
CA TYR A 92 -7.65 -11.86 -3.57
C TYR A 92 -8.23 -11.78 -2.16
N ASP A 93 -9.52 -12.05 -2.04
CA ASP A 93 -10.23 -12.18 -0.77
C ASP A 93 -10.12 -13.62 -0.26
N HIS A 94 -9.26 -13.83 0.73
CA HIS A 94 -9.03 -15.16 1.33
C HIS A 94 -10.22 -15.67 2.13
N ALA A 95 -11.05 -14.77 2.69
CA ALA A 95 -12.23 -15.15 3.46
C ALA A 95 -13.32 -15.71 2.56
N ARG A 96 -13.50 -15.13 1.38
CA ARG A 96 -14.51 -15.56 0.39
C ARG A 96 -13.93 -16.39 -0.75
N ARG A 97 -12.60 -16.62 -0.76
CA ARG A 97 -11.87 -17.40 -1.78
C ARG A 97 -12.12 -16.92 -3.21
N ARG A 98 -12.16 -15.60 -3.41
CA ARG A 98 -12.41 -14.99 -4.72
C ARG A 98 -11.60 -13.73 -4.94
N TRP A 99 -11.37 -13.35 -6.19
CA TRP A 99 -10.80 -12.06 -6.53
C TRP A 99 -11.84 -10.95 -6.34
N LEU A 100 -11.46 -9.88 -5.67
CA LEU A 100 -12.21 -8.63 -5.64
C LEU A 100 -12.00 -7.88 -6.94
N ARG A 101 -13.03 -7.16 -7.40
CA ARG A 101 -12.94 -6.31 -8.59
C ARG A 101 -12.33 -4.96 -8.23
N PRO A 102 -11.52 -4.37 -9.14
CA PRO A 102 -10.99 -3.02 -8.94
C PRO A 102 -12.12 -2.00 -9.00
N ARG A 103 -12.10 -1.06 -8.07
CA ARG A 103 -13.08 0.04 -8.01
C ARG A 103 -12.70 1.22 -8.91
N ARG A 104 -11.42 1.34 -9.28
CA ARG A 104 -10.86 2.37 -10.15
C ARG A 104 -11.22 3.81 -9.74
N LEU A 105 -11.35 4.08 -8.42
CA LEU A 105 -11.49 5.44 -7.89
C LEU A 105 -10.23 6.27 -8.18
N VAL A 106 -9.07 5.65 -8.01
CA VAL A 106 -7.81 6.02 -8.66
C VAL A 106 -7.67 5.07 -9.84
N ARG A 107 -7.51 5.57 -11.04
CA ARG A 107 -7.55 4.73 -12.26
C ARG A 107 -6.60 3.54 -12.19
N TYR A 108 -5.40 3.74 -11.62
CA TYR A 108 -4.39 2.69 -11.39
C TYR A 108 -3.30 3.21 -10.44
N ALA A 109 -2.55 2.31 -9.81
CA ALA A 109 -1.38 2.69 -9.00
C ALA A 109 -0.31 3.36 -9.88
N GLY A 110 0.09 4.57 -9.53
CA GLY A 110 0.93 5.46 -10.33
C GLY A 110 0.15 6.33 -11.33
N ALA A 111 -1.16 6.48 -11.18
CA ALA A 111 -1.94 7.46 -11.94
C ALA A 111 -1.74 8.89 -11.40
N PRO A 112 -1.86 9.92 -12.23
CA PRO A 112 -1.68 11.31 -11.78
C PRO A 112 -2.57 11.72 -10.61
N GLU A 113 -3.78 11.20 -10.52
CA GLU A 113 -4.70 11.48 -9.41
C GLU A 113 -4.24 10.89 -8.07
N GLU A 114 -3.37 9.90 -8.06
CA GLU A 114 -2.73 9.41 -6.84
C GLU A 114 -1.89 10.48 -6.16
N LEU A 115 -1.33 11.41 -6.93
CA LEU A 115 -0.61 12.55 -6.39
C LEU A 115 -1.53 13.47 -5.58
N LEU A 116 -2.80 13.61 -5.99
CA LEU A 116 -3.79 14.37 -5.23
C LEU A 116 -4.10 13.67 -3.90
N VAL A 117 -4.23 12.35 -3.90
CA VAL A 117 -4.42 11.56 -2.67
C VAL A 117 -3.21 11.70 -1.76
N THR A 118 -2.00 11.55 -2.30
CA THR A 118 -0.74 11.70 -1.53
C THR A 118 -0.61 13.11 -0.97
N ALA A 119 -0.92 14.14 -1.74
CA ALA A 119 -0.86 15.53 -1.31
C ALA A 119 -1.93 15.87 -0.25
N SER A 120 -3.15 15.31 -0.37
CA SER A 120 -4.22 15.55 0.60
C SER A 120 -3.92 14.94 1.98
N VAL A 121 -3.16 13.85 2.04
CA VAL A 121 -2.71 13.23 3.29
C VAL A 121 -1.38 13.82 3.75
N GLY A 122 -0.40 13.92 2.86
CA GLY A 122 0.95 14.39 3.17
C GLY A 122 1.04 15.89 3.41
N GLY A 123 0.25 16.70 2.70
CA GLY A 123 0.26 18.17 2.82
C GLY A 123 -0.02 18.67 4.23
N PRO A 124 -1.11 18.27 4.89
CA PRO A 124 -1.37 18.61 6.28
C PRO A 124 -0.25 18.15 7.22
N VAL A 125 0.30 16.95 7.02
CA VAL A 125 1.42 16.45 7.84
C VAL A 125 2.65 17.32 7.64
N LEU A 126 3.00 17.69 6.41
CA LEU A 126 4.11 18.62 6.13
C LEU A 126 3.93 19.99 6.77
N ALA A 127 2.69 20.48 6.85
CA ALA A 127 2.40 21.79 7.42
C ALA A 127 2.54 21.84 8.95
N VAL A 128 2.34 20.72 9.66
CA VAL A 128 2.33 20.67 11.13
C VAL A 128 3.54 19.95 11.73
N THR A 129 4.43 19.39 10.91
CA THR A 129 5.62 18.68 11.37
C THR A 129 6.89 19.44 11.03
N ALA A 130 7.99 19.10 11.72
CA ALA A 130 9.33 19.65 11.48
C ALA A 130 10.39 18.55 11.60
N GLY A 131 11.63 18.89 11.20
CA GLY A 131 12.77 18.00 11.33
C GLY A 131 12.67 16.72 10.48
N ALA A 132 13.13 15.60 11.03
CA ALA A 132 13.23 14.33 10.31
C ALA A 132 11.89 13.82 9.77
N LEU A 133 10.79 14.00 10.50
CA LEU A 133 9.47 13.55 10.05
C LEU A 133 9.02 14.33 8.81
N GLN A 134 9.16 15.67 8.82
CA GLN A 134 8.84 16.49 7.66
C GLN A 134 9.67 16.10 6.45
N GLN A 135 10.98 15.89 6.63
CA GLN A 135 11.88 15.45 5.56
C GLN A 135 11.45 14.08 5.00
N THR A 136 11.08 13.13 5.87
CA THR A 136 10.62 11.80 5.45
C THR A 136 9.36 11.90 4.59
N VAL A 137 8.36 12.68 5.03
CA VAL A 137 7.11 12.86 4.26
C VAL A 137 7.39 13.57 2.92
N ALA A 138 8.27 14.57 2.91
CA ALA A 138 8.68 15.28 1.69
C ALA A 138 9.36 14.32 0.70
N VAL A 139 10.28 13.48 1.16
CA VAL A 139 10.95 12.47 0.33
C VAL A 139 9.96 11.47 -0.24
N ILE A 140 9.04 10.94 0.58
CA ILE A 140 8.01 10.00 0.11
C ILE A 140 7.14 10.65 -0.97
N THR A 141 6.70 11.88 -0.76
CA THR A 141 5.89 12.63 -1.73
C THR A 141 6.65 12.84 -3.05
N LEU A 142 7.94 13.19 -2.98
CA LEU A 142 8.80 13.36 -4.14
C LEU A 142 8.99 12.03 -4.90
N VAL A 143 9.29 10.94 -4.19
CA VAL A 143 9.45 9.59 -4.78
C VAL A 143 8.15 9.14 -5.44
N SER A 144 7.00 9.37 -4.81
CA SER A 144 5.67 9.09 -5.40
C SER A 144 5.45 9.88 -6.68
N GLY A 145 5.76 11.18 -6.68
CA GLY A 145 5.68 12.02 -7.88
C GLY A 145 6.58 11.55 -9.01
N LEU A 146 7.82 11.18 -8.70
CA LEU A 146 8.77 10.63 -9.67
C LEU A 146 8.28 9.28 -10.24
N PHE A 147 7.78 8.39 -9.37
CA PHE A 147 7.19 7.13 -9.81
C PHE A 147 6.03 7.35 -10.78
N ILE A 148 5.10 8.25 -10.47
CA ILE A 148 3.99 8.62 -11.35
C ILE A 148 4.49 9.11 -12.71
N ALA A 149 5.51 9.95 -12.71
CA ALA A 149 6.08 10.50 -13.94
C ALA A 149 6.71 9.44 -14.85
N VAL A 150 7.34 8.41 -14.27
CA VAL A 150 8.05 7.37 -15.02
C VAL A 150 7.26 6.08 -15.20
N ARG A 151 6.14 5.88 -14.47
CA ARG A 151 5.37 4.63 -14.40
C ARG A 151 5.09 3.98 -15.76
N ARG A 152 4.62 4.78 -16.72
CA ARG A 152 4.32 4.27 -18.07
C ARG A 152 5.56 3.87 -18.85
N ARG A 153 6.69 4.56 -18.61
CA ARG A 153 7.98 4.24 -19.25
C ARG A 153 8.60 2.98 -18.69
N LEU A 154 8.26 2.60 -17.45
CA LEU A 154 8.74 1.38 -16.81
C LEU A 154 8.02 0.11 -17.28
N ALA A 155 6.81 0.22 -17.84
CA ALA A 155 6.03 -0.94 -18.26
C ALA A 155 6.76 -1.90 -19.22
N PRO A 156 7.45 -1.45 -20.28
CA PRO A 156 8.19 -2.35 -21.15
C PRO A 156 9.33 -3.10 -20.45
N LEU A 157 9.95 -2.46 -19.45
CA LEU A 157 10.98 -3.10 -18.63
C LEU A 157 10.36 -4.17 -17.73
N THR A 158 9.25 -3.84 -17.07
CA THR A 158 8.51 -4.79 -16.23
C THR A 158 8.05 -6.01 -17.03
N GLU A 159 7.52 -5.79 -18.23
CA GLU A 159 7.12 -6.88 -19.14
C GLU A 159 8.28 -7.81 -19.46
N ARG A 160 9.46 -7.26 -19.78
CA ARG A 160 10.66 -8.07 -20.05
C ARG A 160 11.12 -8.87 -18.82
N LEU A 161 11.11 -8.27 -17.65
CA LEU A 161 11.56 -8.91 -16.42
C LEU A 161 10.60 -10.04 -15.97
N PHE A 162 9.32 -9.91 -16.27
CA PHE A 162 8.30 -10.89 -15.87
C PHE A 162 7.80 -11.79 -17.01
N ALA A 163 8.23 -11.54 -18.27
CA ALA A 163 7.90 -12.38 -19.41
C ALA A 163 8.47 -13.81 -19.26
N ASP A 164 9.65 -13.95 -18.64
CA ASP A 164 10.34 -15.21 -18.40
C ASP A 164 10.03 -15.83 -17.03
N GLY A 165 9.22 -15.16 -16.22
CA GLY A 165 8.76 -15.65 -14.92
C GLY A 165 7.68 -16.74 -15.05
N PRO A 166 7.46 -17.56 -14.00
CA PRO A 166 6.42 -18.56 -14.04
C PRO A 166 5.07 -17.91 -14.31
N LYS A 167 4.41 -18.31 -15.41
CA LYS A 167 3.06 -17.87 -15.81
C LYS A 167 2.01 -18.28 -14.76
N LYS A 168 2.04 -17.66 -13.60
CA LYS A 168 1.07 -17.85 -12.52
C LYS A 168 0.34 -16.53 -12.25
N LEU A 169 -0.48 -16.16 -13.22
CA LEU A 169 -1.53 -15.15 -13.04
C LEU A 169 -2.87 -15.82 -12.78
#